data_c99308beb6d8564504ed75756bc46e33
#
_entry.id   c99308beb6d8564504ed75756bc46e33
#
_cell.length_a   1.000
_cell.length_b   1.000
_cell.length_c   1.000
_cell.angle_alpha   90.00
_cell.angle_beta   90.00
_cell.angle_gamma   90.00
#
_symmetry.space_group_name_H-M   'P 1'
#
loop_
_entity.id
_entity.type
_entity.pdbx_description
1 polymer ?
#
loop_
_entity_poly.entity_id
_entity_poly.type
_entity_poly.pdbx_seq_one_letter_code
_entity_poly.pdbx_strand_id
1 'polypeptide(L)'
;MTDMKRLLSLFVLCAFLTGPLVAQDLPADAPVLRWAAAPDSNAPYSFYDASNKLTGFEYEIILAVARKMGRKPEFIQNDWDGLIPGLGRGMYDCVICGIEINPDKAGEVDFSMPYFITFEQLVLRKGSPDVTKLSELSGKAIGTLDQTAALKMLQSTPGVDARTYQQEMNAYRDVESGRIYGVLLDYPIAMFYASPMKDLAFVGPPFGMISYGIVVKKGNTALLDEINKALKEVIDSGELRDILSRWNLWTPTMAKALNQPVDPSLPPTQYLAFIGAATQSPTLLQRLERYATYTPLLIDAAILTLKVSILGMALAIVVGFTFAVFRVYGPWPLRMLATLYIEIIRGTPLLIQLLIIYYGLPNIGIKLDPFIAGVLGLGLNYAAYEAENYRGGLMAIPKGQMEGARALGLTHTQGLRHVVIPQAFRMVLPPVTNDFISLLKDSSLVSMVTLVDLTGAYNRMATGTFDYFGTGLLVAAIYLLIGLPFVRLARYTERTLAVDQRRPTQKPGAFHFPAIGKKAS
;
A
#
# COMPACT_ATOMS: atom_id res chain seq x y z
N MET A 1 -13.02 -39.07 -42.25
CA MET A 1 -13.70 -37.82 -41.85
C MET A 1 -14.77 -38.00 -40.80
N THR A 2 -15.16 -39.18 -40.44
CA THR A 2 -16.21 -39.47 -39.41
C THR A 2 -15.68 -39.58 -37.99
N ASP A 3 -14.43 -39.95 -37.79
CA ASP A 3 -13.85 -40.13 -36.45
C ASP A 3 -13.34 -38.82 -35.78
N MET A 4 -12.98 -37.82 -36.58
CA MET A 4 -12.51 -36.53 -36.08
C MET A 4 -13.67 -35.66 -35.54
N LYS A 5 -14.91 -35.88 -36.02
CA LYS A 5 -16.10 -35.21 -35.48
C LYS A 5 -16.55 -35.83 -34.15
N ARG A 6 -16.30 -37.10 -33.90
CA ARG A 6 -16.61 -37.75 -32.61
C ARG A 6 -15.60 -37.39 -31.51
N LEU A 7 -14.33 -37.22 -31.84
CA LEU A 7 -13.32 -36.70 -30.92
C LEU A 7 -13.57 -35.23 -30.55
N LEU A 8 -14.00 -34.38 -31.49
CA LEU A 8 -14.36 -32.99 -31.21
C LEU A 8 -15.61 -32.87 -30.33
N SER A 9 -16.58 -33.79 -30.49
CA SER A 9 -17.78 -33.80 -29.66
C SER A 9 -17.52 -34.29 -28.21
N LEU A 10 -16.54 -35.19 -28.00
CA LEU A 10 -16.14 -35.61 -26.66
C LEU A 10 -15.30 -34.49 -25.96
N PHE A 11 -14.48 -33.74 -26.70
CA PHE A 11 -13.72 -32.63 -26.13
C PHE A 11 -14.60 -31.43 -25.74
N VAL A 12 -15.69 -31.19 -26.46
CA VAL A 12 -16.69 -30.15 -26.13
C VAL A 12 -17.56 -30.57 -24.95
N LEU A 13 -17.81 -31.88 -24.76
CA LEU A 13 -18.62 -32.37 -23.62
C LEU A 13 -17.84 -32.44 -22.30
N CYS A 14 -16.51 -32.58 -22.33
CA CYS A 14 -15.65 -32.51 -21.14
C CYS A 14 -15.32 -31.08 -20.71
N ALA A 15 -15.42 -30.09 -21.63
CA ALA A 15 -15.17 -28.67 -21.30
C ALA A 15 -16.35 -28.00 -20.55
N PHE A 16 -17.51 -28.66 -20.47
CA PHE A 16 -18.68 -28.14 -19.74
C PHE A 16 -18.82 -28.66 -18.30
N LEU A 17 -17.89 -29.50 -17.80
CA LEU A 17 -17.93 -30.05 -16.44
C LEU A 17 -16.94 -29.41 -15.48
N THR A 18 -16.18 -28.39 -15.88
CA THR A 18 -15.38 -27.55 -15.00
C THR A 18 -15.82 -26.08 -15.10
N GLY A 19 -17.13 -25.87 -15.02
CA GLY A 19 -17.67 -24.53 -14.76
C GLY A 19 -17.26 -24.08 -13.36
N PRO A 20 -16.99 -22.77 -13.13
CA PRO A 20 -16.80 -22.26 -11.79
C PRO A 20 -18.02 -22.67 -10.95
N LEU A 21 -17.80 -23.05 -9.68
CA LEU A 21 -18.87 -23.30 -8.72
C LEU A 21 -19.90 -22.19 -8.88
N VAL A 22 -21.07 -22.54 -9.42
CA VAL A 22 -22.17 -21.61 -9.65
C VAL A 22 -22.50 -21.00 -8.29
N ALA A 23 -22.24 -19.71 -8.14
CA ALA A 23 -22.84 -18.95 -7.05
C ALA A 23 -24.35 -19.22 -7.15
N GLN A 24 -24.92 -19.93 -6.17
CA GLN A 24 -26.37 -19.98 -6.05
C GLN A 24 -26.82 -18.53 -6.04
N ASP A 25 -27.69 -18.16 -6.99
CA ASP A 25 -28.20 -16.80 -7.10
C ASP A 25 -28.91 -16.42 -5.80
N LEU A 26 -28.18 -15.75 -4.93
CA LEU A 26 -28.76 -15.17 -3.74
C LEU A 26 -29.77 -14.09 -4.20
N PRO A 27 -30.91 -13.98 -3.52
CA PRO A 27 -31.91 -12.94 -3.83
C PRO A 27 -31.25 -11.56 -3.98
N ALA A 28 -31.82 -10.73 -4.85
CA ALA A 28 -31.28 -9.38 -5.09
C ALA A 28 -31.21 -8.52 -3.82
N ASP A 29 -32.07 -8.80 -2.85
CA ASP A 29 -32.21 -8.17 -1.54
C ASP A 29 -31.50 -8.91 -0.40
N ALA A 30 -30.70 -9.97 -0.69
CA ALA A 30 -29.96 -10.68 0.35
C ALA A 30 -29.02 -9.73 1.11
N PRO A 31 -28.95 -9.83 2.45
CA PRO A 31 -28.09 -8.98 3.25
C PRO A 31 -26.63 -9.12 2.86
N VAL A 32 -25.87 -8.04 2.93
CA VAL A 32 -24.45 -8.02 2.59
C VAL A 32 -23.62 -8.46 3.79
N LEU A 33 -22.55 -9.20 3.54
CA LEU A 33 -21.45 -9.45 4.47
C LEU A 33 -20.21 -8.74 3.95
N ARG A 34 -19.88 -7.58 4.53
CA ARG A 34 -18.65 -6.86 4.20
C ARG A 34 -17.48 -7.52 4.92
N TRP A 35 -16.54 -8.02 4.17
CA TRP A 35 -15.35 -8.68 4.73
C TRP A 35 -14.08 -8.03 4.22
N ALA A 36 -13.02 -8.04 5.03
CA ALA A 36 -11.76 -7.43 4.67
C ALA A 36 -10.57 -8.39 4.75
N ALA A 37 -9.59 -8.13 3.90
CA ALA A 37 -8.26 -8.75 3.88
C ALA A 37 -7.24 -7.79 3.28
N ALA A 38 -5.94 -8.16 3.37
CA ALA A 38 -4.80 -7.45 2.79
C ALA A 38 -4.22 -8.29 1.62
N PRO A 39 -4.72 -8.12 0.38
CA PRO A 39 -4.42 -9.05 -0.71
C PRO A 39 -3.11 -8.75 -1.46
N ASP A 40 -2.42 -7.65 -1.18
CA ASP A 40 -1.32 -7.18 -2.04
C ASP A 40 -0.03 -8.00 -1.91
N SER A 41 0.11 -8.86 -0.90
CA SER A 41 1.28 -9.74 -0.72
C SER A 41 0.92 -10.88 0.23
N ASN A 42 -0.14 -11.64 -0.04
CA ASN A 42 -0.69 -12.57 0.94
C ASN A 42 -1.09 -13.94 0.35
N ALA A 43 -0.38 -14.40 -0.69
CA ALA A 43 -0.58 -15.76 -1.17
C ALA A 43 -0.11 -16.77 -0.10
N PRO A 44 -0.90 -17.82 0.17
CA PRO A 44 -2.11 -18.28 -0.53
C PRO A 44 -3.44 -17.84 0.11
N TYR A 45 -3.45 -16.93 1.06
CA TYR A 45 -4.64 -16.55 1.85
C TYR A 45 -5.72 -15.89 0.98
N SER A 46 -5.64 -14.59 0.79
CA SER A 46 -6.42 -13.85 -0.20
C SER A 46 -5.46 -12.94 -0.97
N PHE A 47 -5.37 -13.09 -2.28
CA PHE A 47 -4.41 -12.36 -3.10
C PHE A 47 -4.92 -12.19 -4.54
N TYR A 48 -4.28 -11.31 -5.31
CA TYR A 48 -4.56 -11.18 -6.74
C TYR A 48 -3.62 -12.06 -7.56
N ASP A 49 -4.19 -12.91 -8.42
CA ASP A 49 -3.43 -13.75 -9.34
C ASP A 49 -2.81 -12.95 -10.51
N ALA A 50 -2.06 -13.63 -11.37
CA ALA A 50 -1.45 -13.02 -12.56
C ALA A 50 -2.45 -12.42 -13.57
N SER A 51 -3.74 -12.71 -13.43
CA SER A 51 -4.85 -12.15 -14.22
C SER A 51 -5.57 -11.01 -13.50
N ASN A 52 -5.02 -10.51 -12.39
CA ASN A 52 -5.62 -9.49 -11.53
C ASN A 52 -6.99 -9.90 -10.95
N LYS A 53 -7.20 -11.20 -10.73
CA LYS A 53 -8.40 -11.73 -10.10
C LYS A 53 -8.13 -12.08 -8.64
N LEU A 54 -9.01 -11.65 -7.74
CA LEU A 54 -8.93 -12.03 -6.33
C LEU A 54 -9.17 -13.53 -6.19
N THR A 55 -8.27 -14.21 -5.48
CA THR A 55 -8.26 -15.64 -5.24
C THR A 55 -7.60 -15.96 -3.90
N GLY A 56 -7.53 -17.24 -3.52
CA GLY A 56 -6.89 -17.69 -2.30
C GLY A 56 -7.78 -18.61 -1.49
N PHE A 57 -7.20 -19.41 -0.57
CA PHE A 57 -8.00 -20.36 0.19
C PHE A 57 -8.96 -19.65 1.17
N GLU A 58 -8.56 -18.54 1.76
CA GLU A 58 -9.43 -17.75 2.63
C GLU A 58 -10.53 -17.03 1.86
N TYR A 59 -10.20 -16.54 0.65
CA TYR A 59 -11.22 -16.03 -0.26
C TYR A 59 -12.30 -17.10 -0.53
N GLU A 60 -11.91 -18.34 -0.83
CA GLU A 60 -12.86 -19.43 -1.05
C GLU A 60 -13.64 -19.78 0.24
N ILE A 61 -13.00 -19.76 1.41
CA ILE A 61 -13.64 -20.01 2.70
C ILE A 61 -14.70 -18.95 2.99
N ILE A 62 -14.39 -17.66 2.87
CA ILE A 62 -15.36 -16.61 3.18
C ILE A 62 -16.54 -16.60 2.21
N LEU A 63 -16.33 -16.95 0.94
CA LEU A 63 -17.42 -17.15 -0.02
C LEU A 63 -18.33 -18.32 0.39
N ALA A 64 -17.75 -19.44 0.84
CA ALA A 64 -18.51 -20.58 1.34
C ALA A 64 -19.31 -20.23 2.61
N VAL A 65 -18.68 -19.52 3.55
CA VAL A 65 -19.34 -19.05 4.78
C VAL A 65 -20.49 -18.07 4.45
N ALA A 66 -20.25 -17.06 3.62
CA ALA A 66 -21.27 -16.09 3.23
C ALA A 66 -22.47 -16.79 2.55
N ARG A 67 -22.21 -17.75 1.68
CA ARG A 67 -23.25 -18.55 1.02
C ARG A 67 -24.09 -19.35 2.04
N LYS A 68 -23.45 -19.99 3.04
CA LYS A 68 -24.15 -20.70 4.11
C LYS A 68 -24.97 -19.78 5.02
N MET A 69 -24.52 -18.52 5.17
CA MET A 69 -25.27 -17.47 5.88
C MET A 69 -26.42 -16.88 5.04
N GLY A 70 -26.51 -17.17 3.74
CA GLY A 70 -27.45 -16.53 2.82
C GLY A 70 -27.14 -15.03 2.61
N ARG A 71 -25.87 -14.61 2.74
CA ARG A 71 -25.42 -13.21 2.59
C ARG A 71 -24.57 -13.04 1.34
N LYS A 72 -24.63 -11.83 0.74
CA LYS A 72 -23.74 -11.47 -0.37
C LYS A 72 -22.38 -11.03 0.17
N PRO A 73 -21.28 -11.70 -0.22
CA PRO A 73 -19.95 -11.26 0.18
C PRO A 73 -19.56 -9.98 -0.58
N GLU A 74 -19.17 -8.95 0.15
CA GLU A 74 -18.58 -7.72 -0.37
C GLU A 74 -17.16 -7.58 0.16
N PHE A 75 -16.18 -7.57 -0.73
CA PHE A 75 -14.78 -7.46 -0.37
C PHE A 75 -14.36 -6.00 -0.17
N ILE A 76 -13.69 -5.72 0.94
CA ILE A 76 -13.10 -4.42 1.23
C ILE A 76 -11.61 -4.60 1.48
N GLN A 77 -10.79 -4.09 0.56
CA GLN A 77 -9.34 -4.13 0.72
C GLN A 77 -8.90 -3.21 1.84
N ASN A 78 -7.96 -3.69 2.66
CA ASN A 78 -7.26 -2.87 3.65
C ASN A 78 -5.82 -3.38 3.79
N ASP A 79 -4.92 -2.56 4.33
CA ASP A 79 -3.58 -3.00 4.68
C ASP A 79 -3.59 -3.82 5.97
N TRP A 80 -2.59 -4.69 6.16
CA TRP A 80 -2.49 -5.58 7.31
C TRP A 80 -2.65 -4.85 8.65
N ASP A 81 -1.91 -3.75 8.85
CA ASP A 81 -1.96 -2.94 10.08
C ASP A 81 -3.30 -2.23 10.29
N GLY A 82 -4.07 -2.05 9.22
CA GLY A 82 -5.38 -1.40 9.22
C GLY A 82 -6.56 -2.32 9.49
N LEU A 83 -6.39 -3.67 9.44
CA LEU A 83 -7.51 -4.62 9.49
C LEU A 83 -8.27 -4.57 10.82
N ILE A 84 -7.59 -4.72 11.96
CA ILE A 84 -8.24 -4.69 13.29
C ILE A 84 -8.79 -3.28 13.60
N PRO A 85 -8.01 -2.19 13.42
CA PRO A 85 -8.56 -0.84 13.58
C PRO A 85 -9.76 -0.54 12.69
N GLY A 86 -9.76 -0.99 11.43
CA GLY A 86 -10.88 -0.82 10.49
C GLY A 86 -12.16 -1.53 10.94
N LEU A 87 -12.02 -2.76 11.46
CA LEU A 87 -13.10 -3.53 12.04
C LEU A 87 -13.72 -2.81 13.24
N GLY A 88 -12.89 -2.31 14.17
CA GLY A 88 -13.33 -1.52 15.33
C GLY A 88 -14.14 -0.29 14.93
N ARG A 89 -13.81 0.33 13.78
CA ARG A 89 -14.50 1.49 13.20
C ARG A 89 -15.79 1.15 12.46
N GLY A 90 -16.05 -0.15 12.16
CA GLY A 90 -17.21 -0.61 11.42
C GLY A 90 -17.13 -0.33 9.91
N MET A 91 -15.90 -0.31 9.35
CA MET A 91 -15.69 -0.20 7.91
C MET A 91 -16.16 -1.47 7.19
N TYR A 92 -16.07 -2.61 7.84
CA TYR A 92 -16.53 -3.93 7.41
C TYR A 92 -17.04 -4.71 8.62
N ASP A 93 -17.67 -5.84 8.36
CA ASP A 93 -18.36 -6.63 9.38
C ASP A 93 -17.45 -7.70 9.98
N CYS A 94 -16.53 -8.26 9.18
CA CYS A 94 -15.55 -9.26 9.61
C CYS A 94 -14.24 -9.15 8.83
N VAL A 95 -13.20 -9.82 9.35
CA VAL A 95 -11.88 -9.96 8.69
C VAL A 95 -11.51 -11.45 8.63
N ILE A 96 -11.01 -11.87 7.48
CA ILE A 96 -10.35 -13.16 7.27
C ILE A 96 -9.05 -12.90 6.50
N CYS A 97 -7.90 -13.04 7.19
CA CYS A 97 -6.59 -12.69 6.65
C CYS A 97 -5.47 -13.27 7.52
N GLY A 98 -5.45 -14.59 7.76
CA GLY A 98 -4.44 -15.23 8.61
C GLY A 98 -4.38 -14.67 10.04
N ILE A 99 -5.50 -14.17 10.57
CA ILE A 99 -5.49 -13.58 11.92
C ILE A 99 -5.40 -14.69 12.96
N GLU A 100 -4.27 -14.71 13.66
CA GLU A 100 -3.99 -15.65 14.71
C GLU A 100 -4.93 -15.46 15.91
N ILE A 101 -5.52 -16.56 16.39
CA ILE A 101 -6.28 -16.60 17.64
C ILE A 101 -5.28 -16.43 18.78
N ASN A 102 -5.18 -15.21 19.30
CA ASN A 102 -4.19 -14.83 20.28
C ASN A 102 -4.87 -14.10 21.46
N PRO A 103 -4.56 -14.46 22.73
CA PRO A 103 -5.09 -13.77 23.91
C PRO A 103 -4.87 -12.25 23.89
N ASP A 104 -3.74 -11.78 23.35
CA ASP A 104 -3.43 -10.35 23.28
C ASP A 104 -4.44 -9.58 22.41
N LYS A 105 -4.90 -10.20 21.32
CA LYS A 105 -5.91 -9.61 20.42
C LYS A 105 -7.34 -9.81 20.91
N ALA A 106 -7.58 -10.76 21.84
CA ALA A 106 -8.91 -11.07 22.37
C ALA A 106 -9.53 -9.91 23.18
N GLY A 107 -8.74 -8.91 23.58
CA GLY A 107 -9.24 -7.65 24.17
C GLY A 107 -9.93 -6.73 23.17
N GLU A 108 -9.54 -6.78 21.90
CA GLU A 108 -9.97 -5.84 20.86
C GLU A 108 -11.03 -6.43 19.91
N VAL A 109 -11.01 -7.74 19.69
CA VAL A 109 -11.89 -8.45 18.74
C VAL A 109 -12.43 -9.74 19.34
N ASP A 110 -13.48 -10.29 18.73
CA ASP A 110 -13.94 -11.65 19.00
C ASP A 110 -13.61 -12.56 17.82
N PHE A 111 -13.15 -13.78 18.12
CA PHE A 111 -12.72 -14.79 17.15
C PHE A 111 -13.78 -15.84 16.93
N SER A 112 -13.94 -16.28 15.70
CA SER A 112 -14.69 -17.51 15.38
C SER A 112 -13.95 -18.74 15.89
N MET A 113 -14.61 -19.90 15.79
CA MET A 113 -13.90 -21.17 15.86
C MET A 113 -12.78 -21.21 14.80
N PRO A 114 -11.69 -21.96 15.04
CA PRO A 114 -10.60 -22.04 14.06
C PRO A 114 -11.08 -22.62 12.73
N TYR A 115 -10.76 -21.93 11.62
CA TYR A 115 -10.97 -22.49 10.27
C TYR A 115 -9.70 -23.10 9.69
N PHE A 116 -8.51 -22.73 10.22
CA PHE A 116 -7.24 -23.25 9.77
C PHE A 116 -6.25 -23.36 10.93
N ILE A 117 -5.48 -24.46 10.96
CA ILE A 117 -4.44 -24.71 11.96
C ILE A 117 -3.17 -25.05 11.22
N THR A 118 -2.11 -24.32 11.53
CA THR A 118 -0.80 -24.42 10.90
C THR A 118 0.33 -24.28 11.93
N PHE A 119 1.55 -24.04 11.46
CA PHE A 119 2.75 -23.89 12.25
C PHE A 119 3.73 -22.97 11.53
N GLU A 120 4.74 -22.48 12.26
CA GLU A 120 5.84 -21.72 11.70
C GLU A 120 6.86 -22.64 11.05
N GLN A 121 7.36 -22.26 9.88
CA GLN A 121 8.36 -22.99 9.12
C GLN A 121 9.64 -22.17 8.97
N LEU A 122 10.78 -22.76 9.37
CA LEU A 122 12.08 -22.18 9.11
C LEU A 122 12.52 -22.51 7.68
N VAL A 123 12.97 -21.47 6.97
CA VAL A 123 13.55 -21.58 5.64
C VAL A 123 14.97 -21.02 5.68
N LEU A 124 15.93 -21.82 5.23
CA LEU A 124 17.34 -21.47 5.13
C LEU A 124 17.84 -21.61 3.68
N ARG A 125 19.08 -21.20 3.42
CA ARG A 125 19.73 -21.54 2.16
C ARG A 125 19.94 -23.05 2.07
N LYS A 126 19.79 -23.59 0.87
CA LYS A 126 20.05 -25.00 0.58
C LYS A 126 21.48 -25.37 0.95
N GLY A 127 21.63 -26.49 1.68
CA GLY A 127 22.93 -26.94 2.22
C GLY A 127 23.31 -26.32 3.56
N SER A 128 22.47 -25.48 4.16
CA SER A 128 22.65 -25.07 5.56
C SER A 128 22.48 -26.26 6.50
N PRO A 129 23.14 -26.22 7.70
CA PRO A 129 22.93 -27.24 8.73
C PRO A 129 21.46 -27.35 9.12
N ASP A 130 21.03 -28.55 9.52
CA ASP A 130 19.70 -28.75 10.07
C ASP A 130 19.55 -28.05 11.42
N VAL A 131 18.36 -27.51 11.68
CA VAL A 131 18.03 -26.76 12.90
C VAL A 131 16.80 -27.39 13.53
N THR A 132 16.95 -27.95 14.70
CA THR A 132 15.86 -28.62 15.41
C THR A 132 15.21 -27.76 16.48
N LYS A 133 15.90 -26.71 16.94
CA LYS A 133 15.44 -25.77 17.97
C LYS A 133 15.82 -24.34 17.59
N LEU A 134 14.95 -23.38 17.83
CA LEU A 134 15.23 -21.96 17.57
C LEU A 134 16.45 -21.44 18.34
N SER A 135 16.79 -22.02 19.50
CA SER A 135 17.99 -21.65 20.26
C SER A 135 19.32 -21.88 19.51
N GLU A 136 19.32 -22.77 18.51
CA GLU A 136 20.50 -23.03 17.66
C GLU A 136 20.76 -21.87 16.68
N LEU A 137 19.81 -20.95 16.54
CA LEU A 137 19.92 -19.74 15.72
C LEU A 137 20.56 -18.55 16.47
N SER A 138 21.08 -18.77 17.70
CA SER A 138 21.77 -17.71 18.46
C SER A 138 22.91 -17.10 17.65
N GLY A 139 22.99 -15.76 17.62
CA GLY A 139 23.95 -14.99 16.82
C GLY A 139 23.60 -14.91 15.33
N LYS A 140 22.45 -15.41 14.89
CA LYS A 140 22.00 -15.35 13.50
C LYS A 140 20.90 -14.31 13.30
N ALA A 141 20.93 -13.64 12.15
CA ALA A 141 19.84 -12.75 11.71
C ALA A 141 18.75 -13.59 11.02
N ILE A 142 17.55 -13.57 11.58
CA ILE A 142 16.38 -14.31 11.08
C ILE A 142 15.30 -13.30 10.70
N GLY A 143 14.84 -13.36 9.45
CA GLY A 143 13.75 -12.54 8.93
C GLY A 143 12.37 -13.07 9.31
N THR A 144 11.43 -12.18 9.50
CA THR A 144 10.00 -12.48 9.68
C THR A 144 9.16 -11.26 9.34
N LEU A 145 7.84 -11.35 9.40
CA LEU A 145 6.93 -10.20 9.29
C LEU A 145 6.62 -9.61 10.66
N ASP A 146 6.24 -8.34 10.68
CA ASP A 146 5.84 -7.65 11.90
C ASP A 146 4.48 -8.16 12.41
N GLN A 147 4.26 -8.07 13.72
CA GLN A 147 3.03 -8.47 14.43
C GLN A 147 2.60 -9.94 14.25
N THR A 148 3.55 -10.85 13.96
CA THR A 148 3.33 -12.29 13.80
C THR A 148 3.74 -13.10 15.03
N ALA A 149 3.25 -14.35 15.13
CA ALA A 149 3.71 -15.31 16.14
C ALA A 149 5.19 -15.64 15.94
N ALA A 150 5.65 -15.75 14.70
CA ALA A 150 7.06 -15.96 14.37
C ALA A 150 7.95 -14.88 14.99
N LEU A 151 7.58 -13.60 14.91
CA LEU A 151 8.34 -12.51 15.53
C LEU A 151 8.44 -12.70 17.06
N LYS A 152 7.33 -13.03 17.72
CA LYS A 152 7.30 -13.27 19.16
C LYS A 152 8.20 -14.45 19.56
N MET A 153 8.18 -15.53 18.77
CA MET A 153 9.06 -16.70 19.00
C MET A 153 10.53 -16.32 18.85
N LEU A 154 10.89 -15.57 17.83
CA LEU A 154 12.27 -15.12 17.61
C LEU A 154 12.74 -14.18 18.71
N GLN A 155 11.91 -13.20 19.10
CA GLN A 155 12.21 -12.25 20.19
C GLN A 155 12.35 -12.94 21.55
N SER A 156 11.58 -14.02 21.78
CA SER A 156 11.70 -14.81 23.02
C SER A 156 12.88 -15.78 23.02
N THR A 157 13.57 -15.94 21.88
CA THR A 157 14.73 -16.84 21.75
C THR A 157 16.03 -16.05 21.99
N PRO A 158 16.78 -16.34 23.08
CA PRO A 158 17.98 -15.58 23.41
C PRO A 158 19.04 -15.61 22.31
N GLY A 159 19.56 -14.43 21.96
CA GLY A 159 20.67 -14.29 21.01
C GLY A 159 20.28 -14.30 19.54
N VAL A 160 19.01 -14.47 19.18
CA VAL A 160 18.55 -14.35 17.79
C VAL A 160 18.36 -12.87 17.44
N ASP A 161 18.91 -12.44 16.28
CA ASP A 161 18.67 -11.12 15.69
C ASP A 161 17.41 -11.19 14.81
N ALA A 162 16.24 -10.89 15.37
CA ALA A 162 14.97 -10.90 14.65
C ALA A 162 14.85 -9.63 13.78
N ARG A 163 14.73 -9.81 12.46
CA ARG A 163 14.57 -8.72 11.49
C ARG A 163 13.19 -8.74 10.86
N THR A 164 12.47 -7.62 10.97
CA THR A 164 11.13 -7.48 10.40
C THR A 164 11.17 -6.96 8.98
N TYR A 165 10.26 -7.49 8.15
CA TYR A 165 10.05 -7.11 6.77
C TYR A 165 8.58 -6.72 6.56
N GLN A 166 8.32 -5.88 5.57
CA GLN A 166 6.95 -5.50 5.17
C GLN A 166 6.34 -6.53 4.20
N GLN A 167 7.18 -7.31 3.51
CA GLN A 167 6.77 -8.28 2.52
C GLN A 167 7.65 -9.54 2.61
N GLU A 168 7.04 -10.70 2.51
CA GLU A 168 7.67 -12.02 2.63
C GLU A 168 8.77 -12.23 1.60
N MET A 169 8.51 -11.84 0.35
CA MET A 169 9.44 -12.02 -0.75
C MET A 169 10.77 -11.30 -0.51
N ASN A 170 10.76 -10.14 0.16
CA ASN A 170 11.97 -9.40 0.48
C ASN A 170 12.82 -10.16 1.50
N ALA A 171 12.18 -10.79 2.49
CA ALA A 171 12.86 -11.62 3.48
C ALA A 171 13.51 -12.84 2.80
N TYR A 172 12.79 -13.58 1.94
CA TYR A 172 13.34 -14.73 1.24
C TYR A 172 14.48 -14.38 0.28
N ARG A 173 14.40 -13.24 -0.42
CA ARG A 173 15.50 -12.73 -1.26
C ARG A 173 16.74 -12.37 -0.46
N ASP A 174 16.56 -11.86 0.75
CA ASP A 174 17.68 -11.56 1.62
C ASP A 174 18.36 -12.83 2.16
N VAL A 175 17.63 -13.95 2.34
CA VAL A 175 18.22 -15.27 2.56
C VAL A 175 19.00 -15.72 1.32
N GLU A 176 18.40 -15.65 0.13
CA GLU A 176 19.02 -16.05 -1.13
C GLU A 176 20.34 -15.28 -1.37
N SER A 177 20.35 -13.97 -1.11
CA SER A 177 21.54 -13.11 -1.24
C SER A 177 22.53 -13.23 -0.09
N GLY A 178 22.18 -13.94 1.00
CA GLY A 178 23.03 -14.12 2.17
C GLY A 178 23.11 -12.93 3.13
N ARG A 179 22.20 -11.96 3.02
CA ARG A 179 22.11 -10.81 3.94
C ARG A 179 21.56 -11.19 5.30
N ILE A 180 20.70 -12.21 5.36
CA ILE A 180 20.21 -12.83 6.58
C ILE A 180 20.40 -14.35 6.50
N TYR A 181 20.41 -15.00 7.65
CA TYR A 181 20.67 -16.44 7.74
C TYR A 181 19.46 -17.28 7.31
N GLY A 182 18.25 -16.86 7.69
CA GLY A 182 17.02 -17.58 7.39
C GLY A 182 15.77 -16.72 7.61
N VAL A 183 14.62 -17.32 7.32
CA VAL A 183 13.28 -16.73 7.53
C VAL A 183 12.44 -17.73 8.31
N LEU A 184 11.71 -17.26 9.32
CA LEU A 184 10.70 -18.00 10.06
C LEU A 184 9.35 -17.34 9.76
N LEU A 185 8.44 -18.07 9.10
CA LEU A 185 7.09 -17.64 8.75
C LEU A 185 6.16 -18.84 8.70
N ASP A 186 4.87 -18.57 8.66
CA ASP A 186 3.82 -19.58 8.55
C ASP A 186 4.09 -20.55 7.39
N TYR A 187 3.79 -21.82 7.62
CA TYR A 187 3.97 -22.85 6.61
C TYR A 187 3.30 -22.54 5.26
N PRO A 188 2.06 -22.01 5.18
CA PRO A 188 1.47 -21.61 3.90
C PRO A 188 2.31 -20.57 3.14
N ILE A 189 2.80 -19.54 3.82
CA ILE A 189 3.70 -18.53 3.24
C ILE A 189 4.98 -19.17 2.71
N ALA A 190 5.63 -19.99 3.54
CA ALA A 190 6.85 -20.68 3.15
C ALA A 190 6.63 -21.58 1.92
N MET A 191 5.51 -22.34 1.89
CA MET A 191 5.16 -23.20 0.76
C MET A 191 4.97 -22.44 -0.55
N PHE A 192 4.41 -21.25 -0.49
CA PHE A 192 4.08 -20.51 -1.70
C PHE A 192 5.24 -19.63 -2.18
N TYR A 193 5.99 -19.00 -1.28
CA TYR A 193 7.05 -18.07 -1.65
C TYR A 193 8.45 -18.69 -1.69
N ALA A 194 8.78 -19.60 -0.77
CA ALA A 194 10.11 -20.22 -0.72
C ALA A 194 10.23 -21.49 -1.58
N SER A 195 9.20 -22.31 -1.70
CA SER A 195 9.24 -23.54 -2.53
C SER A 195 9.69 -23.31 -3.98
N PRO A 196 9.29 -22.23 -4.68
CA PRO A 196 9.74 -21.96 -6.04
C PRO A 196 11.21 -21.57 -6.12
N MET A 197 11.84 -21.16 -5.03
CA MET A 197 13.22 -20.65 -4.98
C MET A 197 14.20 -21.81 -4.85
N LYS A 198 14.99 -22.06 -5.88
CA LYS A 198 15.86 -23.26 -5.99
C LYS A 198 16.96 -23.32 -4.95
N ASP A 199 17.38 -22.17 -4.43
CA ASP A 199 18.49 -22.02 -3.49
C ASP A 199 18.03 -22.01 -2.02
N LEU A 200 16.73 -22.16 -1.77
CA LEU A 200 16.14 -22.23 -0.45
C LEU A 200 15.68 -23.66 -0.10
N ALA A 201 15.63 -23.97 1.19
CA ALA A 201 15.14 -25.25 1.69
C ALA A 201 14.40 -25.05 3.02
N PHE A 202 13.36 -25.85 3.22
CA PHE A 202 12.70 -26.00 4.51
C PHE A 202 13.60 -26.79 5.45
N VAL A 203 13.80 -26.29 6.65
CA VAL A 203 14.73 -26.86 7.63
C VAL A 203 14.02 -26.99 8.98
N GLY A 204 14.32 -28.06 9.68
CA GLY A 204 13.80 -28.34 11.01
C GLY A 204 12.35 -28.81 11.07
N PRO A 205 11.87 -29.12 12.28
CA PRO A 205 10.48 -29.49 12.52
C PRO A 205 9.58 -28.26 12.43
N PRO A 206 8.24 -28.46 12.37
CA PRO A 206 7.27 -27.39 12.63
C PRO A 206 7.54 -26.71 13.99
N PHE A 207 7.60 -25.38 14.00
CA PHE A 207 7.75 -24.59 15.22
C PHE A 207 6.40 -23.97 15.61
N GLY A 208 5.97 -24.19 16.83
CA GLY A 208 4.70 -23.69 17.32
C GLY A 208 3.48 -24.20 16.53
N MET A 209 2.33 -24.08 17.13
CA MET A 209 1.05 -24.30 16.43
C MET A 209 0.25 -23.02 16.45
N ILE A 210 -0.30 -22.65 15.32
CA ILE A 210 -1.06 -21.42 15.12
C ILE A 210 -2.45 -21.78 14.65
N SER A 211 -3.46 -21.13 15.20
CA SER A 211 -4.86 -21.29 14.79
C SER A 211 -5.37 -19.96 14.27
N TYR A 212 -5.99 -19.96 13.11
CA TYR A 212 -6.61 -18.77 12.50
C TYR A 212 -8.11 -18.77 12.68
N GLY A 213 -8.66 -17.60 13.03
CA GLY A 213 -10.09 -17.37 13.17
C GLY A 213 -10.56 -16.18 12.34
N ILE A 214 -11.83 -16.25 11.91
CA ILE A 214 -12.51 -15.07 11.37
C ILE A 214 -12.76 -14.12 12.54
N VAL A 215 -12.40 -12.84 12.41
CA VAL A 215 -12.59 -11.89 13.49
C VAL A 215 -13.76 -10.96 13.22
N VAL A 216 -14.51 -10.66 14.27
CA VAL A 216 -15.58 -9.69 14.29
C VAL A 216 -15.32 -8.63 15.35
N LYS A 217 -16.00 -7.50 15.24
CA LYS A 217 -15.90 -6.43 16.23
C LYS A 217 -16.26 -6.97 17.61
N LYS A 218 -15.49 -6.59 18.64
CA LYS A 218 -15.71 -6.96 20.02
C LYS A 218 -17.15 -6.73 20.47
N GLY A 219 -17.78 -7.77 21.01
CA GLY A 219 -19.17 -7.76 21.49
C GLY A 219 -20.22 -8.00 20.40
N ASN A 220 -19.86 -8.23 19.13
CA ASN A 220 -20.80 -8.57 18.07
C ASN A 220 -21.07 -10.10 18.05
N THR A 221 -21.63 -10.60 19.13
CA THR A 221 -21.89 -12.03 19.35
C THR A 221 -22.89 -12.61 18.34
N ALA A 222 -23.89 -11.84 17.93
CA ALA A 222 -24.89 -12.29 16.97
C ALA A 222 -24.26 -12.67 15.61
N LEU A 223 -23.40 -11.79 15.06
CA LEU A 223 -22.69 -12.08 13.81
C LEU A 223 -21.68 -13.22 14.00
N LEU A 224 -21.00 -13.27 15.15
CA LEU A 224 -20.06 -14.33 15.46
C LEU A 224 -20.74 -15.71 15.48
N ASP A 225 -21.92 -15.82 16.08
CA ASP A 225 -22.71 -17.06 16.14
C ASP A 225 -23.17 -17.50 14.74
N GLU A 226 -23.61 -16.56 13.91
CA GLU A 226 -23.96 -16.83 12.51
C GLU A 226 -22.74 -17.35 11.72
N ILE A 227 -21.57 -16.70 11.86
CA ILE A 227 -20.32 -17.13 11.22
C ILE A 227 -19.91 -18.51 11.70
N ASN A 228 -19.92 -18.78 13.02
CA ASN A 228 -19.56 -20.06 13.58
C ASN A 228 -20.48 -21.18 13.10
N LYS A 229 -21.78 -20.93 13.03
CA LYS A 229 -22.74 -21.90 12.50
C LYS A 229 -22.45 -22.22 11.03
N ALA A 230 -22.28 -21.20 10.20
CA ALA A 230 -21.96 -21.35 8.78
C ALA A 230 -20.61 -22.05 8.57
N LEU A 231 -19.58 -21.66 9.33
CA LEU A 231 -18.27 -22.31 9.27
C LEU A 231 -18.33 -23.78 9.67
N LYS A 232 -19.10 -24.11 10.71
CA LYS A 232 -19.33 -25.51 11.09
C LYS A 232 -19.97 -26.29 9.94
N GLU A 233 -20.96 -25.73 9.25
CA GLU A 233 -21.59 -26.38 8.09
C GLU A 233 -20.58 -26.58 6.93
N VAL A 234 -19.68 -25.64 6.68
CA VAL A 234 -18.60 -25.76 5.68
C VAL A 234 -17.61 -26.87 6.07
N ILE A 235 -17.30 -27.00 7.37
CA ILE A 235 -16.43 -28.07 7.89
C ILE A 235 -17.12 -29.44 7.77
N ASP A 236 -18.34 -29.54 8.28
CA ASP A 236 -19.09 -30.81 8.36
C ASP A 236 -19.45 -31.37 6.97
N SER A 237 -19.66 -30.50 5.99
CA SER A 237 -19.91 -30.91 4.59
C SER A 237 -18.66 -31.41 3.85
N GLY A 238 -17.46 -31.23 4.41
CA GLY A 238 -16.18 -31.53 3.75
C GLY A 238 -15.70 -30.46 2.81
N GLU A 239 -16.45 -29.37 2.60
CA GLU A 239 -16.10 -28.28 1.69
C GLU A 239 -14.79 -27.59 2.11
N LEU A 240 -14.53 -27.40 3.40
CA LEU A 240 -13.27 -26.88 3.90
C LEU A 240 -12.07 -27.75 3.50
N ARG A 241 -12.22 -29.09 3.61
CA ARG A 241 -11.19 -30.05 3.18
C ARG A 241 -10.94 -29.95 1.68
N ASP A 242 -11.99 -29.80 0.87
CA ASP A 242 -11.87 -29.65 -0.58
C ASP A 242 -11.12 -28.37 -0.95
N ILE A 243 -11.44 -27.24 -0.29
CA ILE A 243 -10.73 -25.97 -0.47
C ILE A 243 -9.26 -26.17 -0.12
N LEU A 244 -8.94 -26.59 1.09
CA LEU A 244 -7.56 -26.73 1.56
C LEU A 244 -6.76 -27.76 0.74
N SER A 245 -7.39 -28.81 0.24
CA SER A 245 -6.74 -29.80 -0.63
C SER A 245 -6.30 -29.17 -1.95
N ARG A 246 -7.14 -28.38 -2.61
CA ARG A 246 -6.77 -27.68 -3.85
C ARG A 246 -5.58 -26.74 -3.67
N TRP A 247 -5.43 -26.15 -2.48
CA TRP A 247 -4.34 -25.25 -2.13
C TRP A 247 -3.10 -25.93 -1.54
N ASN A 248 -3.09 -27.30 -1.45
CA ASN A 248 -2.01 -28.09 -0.82
C ASN A 248 -1.81 -27.76 0.68
N LEU A 249 -2.89 -27.39 1.35
CA LEU A 249 -2.89 -26.96 2.75
C LEU A 249 -3.62 -27.95 3.67
N TRP A 250 -4.17 -29.04 3.12
CA TRP A 250 -4.74 -30.12 3.92
C TRP A 250 -3.62 -30.97 4.51
N THR A 251 -3.30 -30.74 5.78
CA THR A 251 -2.21 -31.40 6.50
C THR A 251 -2.75 -32.45 7.49
N PRO A 252 -1.91 -33.41 7.94
CA PRO A 252 -2.29 -34.32 9.03
C PRO A 252 -2.71 -33.58 10.31
N THR A 253 -2.13 -32.41 10.58
CA THR A 253 -2.51 -31.55 11.71
C THR A 253 -3.95 -31.06 11.58
N MET A 254 -4.33 -30.54 10.39
CA MET A 254 -5.70 -30.13 10.11
C MET A 254 -6.68 -31.29 10.21
N ALA A 255 -6.35 -32.42 9.59
CA ALA A 255 -7.19 -33.60 9.60
C ALA A 255 -7.49 -34.08 11.02
N LYS A 256 -6.47 -34.15 11.87
CA LYS A 256 -6.59 -34.52 13.29
C LYS A 256 -7.43 -33.51 14.07
N ALA A 257 -7.21 -32.21 13.87
CA ALA A 257 -7.93 -31.16 14.59
C ALA A 257 -9.43 -31.15 14.27
N LEU A 258 -9.80 -31.47 13.03
CA LEU A 258 -11.20 -31.53 12.57
C LEU A 258 -11.82 -32.93 12.61
N ASN A 259 -11.08 -33.93 13.10
CA ASN A 259 -11.48 -35.32 13.13
C ASN A 259 -11.98 -35.83 11.74
N GLN A 260 -11.20 -35.53 10.70
CA GLN A 260 -11.46 -35.89 9.31
C GLN A 260 -10.35 -36.78 8.73
N PRO A 261 -10.55 -37.44 7.57
CA PRO A 261 -9.52 -38.25 6.94
C PRO A 261 -8.25 -37.43 6.61
N VAL A 262 -7.09 -38.08 6.79
CA VAL A 262 -5.78 -37.46 6.57
C VAL A 262 -5.51 -37.17 5.09
N ASP A 263 -5.97 -38.06 4.20
CA ASP A 263 -5.75 -37.93 2.76
C ASP A 263 -6.47 -36.69 2.20
N PRO A 264 -5.86 -35.91 1.31
CA PRO A 264 -6.54 -34.81 0.63
C PRO A 264 -7.71 -35.34 -0.21
N SER A 265 -8.82 -34.59 -0.27
CA SER A 265 -10.03 -34.99 -1.02
C SER A 265 -9.89 -34.72 -2.52
N LEU A 266 -9.07 -33.71 -2.87
CA LEU A 266 -8.86 -33.24 -4.25
C LEU A 266 -7.37 -33.02 -4.53
N PRO A 267 -6.93 -33.08 -5.81
CA PRO A 267 -5.56 -32.76 -6.18
C PRO A 267 -5.27 -31.27 -5.95
N PRO A 268 -3.98 -30.90 -5.71
CA PRO A 268 -3.59 -29.52 -5.35
C PRO A 268 -3.51 -28.60 -6.58
N THR A 269 -4.62 -28.44 -7.28
CA THR A 269 -4.69 -27.74 -8.57
C THR A 269 -4.34 -26.26 -8.47
N GLN A 270 -4.78 -25.58 -7.43
CA GLN A 270 -4.50 -24.15 -7.22
C GLN A 270 -3.02 -23.92 -6.86
N TYR A 271 -2.48 -24.76 -6.00
CA TYR A 271 -1.06 -24.73 -5.67
C TYR A 271 -0.17 -24.94 -6.91
N LEU A 272 -0.48 -25.97 -7.72
CA LEU A 272 0.32 -26.26 -8.94
C LEU A 272 0.20 -25.14 -9.96
N ALA A 273 -0.97 -24.51 -10.10
CA ALA A 273 -1.14 -23.34 -10.97
C ALA A 273 -0.28 -22.16 -10.50
N PHE A 274 -0.26 -21.88 -9.18
CA PHE A 274 0.56 -20.83 -8.62
C PHE A 274 2.05 -21.08 -8.81
N ILE A 275 2.56 -22.27 -8.45
CA ILE A 275 3.96 -22.64 -8.61
C ILE A 275 4.36 -22.59 -10.09
N GLY A 276 3.49 -23.08 -10.98
CA GLY A 276 3.71 -22.97 -12.42
C GLY A 276 3.88 -21.54 -12.91
N ALA A 277 3.06 -20.63 -12.40
CA ALA A 277 3.17 -19.20 -12.71
C ALA A 277 4.44 -18.55 -12.12
N ALA A 278 4.82 -18.93 -10.89
CA ALA A 278 5.97 -18.39 -10.17
C ALA A 278 7.33 -18.88 -10.73
N THR A 279 7.39 -20.12 -11.24
CA THR A 279 8.64 -20.73 -11.72
C THR A 279 8.92 -20.51 -13.20
N GLN A 280 7.93 -20.08 -13.98
CA GLN A 280 8.12 -19.77 -15.39
C GLN A 280 8.88 -18.45 -15.56
N SER A 281 9.94 -18.49 -16.39
CA SER A 281 10.59 -17.28 -16.89
C SER A 281 9.83 -16.82 -18.16
N PRO A 282 8.90 -15.86 -18.05
CA PRO A 282 8.08 -15.46 -19.19
C PRO A 282 8.96 -14.80 -20.25
N THR A 283 8.68 -15.10 -21.54
CA THR A 283 9.27 -14.36 -22.66
C THR A 283 8.83 -12.89 -22.60
N LEU A 284 9.54 -12.00 -23.32
CA LEU A 284 9.18 -10.59 -23.38
C LEU A 284 7.72 -10.38 -23.83
N LEU A 285 7.27 -11.14 -24.83
CA LEU A 285 5.90 -11.07 -25.34
C LEU A 285 4.89 -11.47 -24.26
N GLN A 286 5.11 -12.57 -23.57
CA GLN A 286 4.25 -13.02 -22.46
C GLN A 286 4.22 -12.02 -21.30
N ARG A 287 5.34 -11.32 -21.03
CA ARG A 287 5.36 -10.22 -20.04
C ARG A 287 4.47 -9.06 -20.49
N LEU A 288 4.58 -8.65 -21.75
CA LEU A 288 3.76 -7.57 -22.30
C LEU A 288 2.27 -7.93 -22.30
N GLU A 289 1.92 -9.18 -22.65
CA GLU A 289 0.54 -9.68 -22.55
C GLU A 289 0.02 -9.64 -21.09
N ARG A 290 0.82 -10.10 -20.13
CA ARG A 290 0.49 -9.99 -18.71
C ARG A 290 0.29 -8.53 -18.28
N TYR A 291 1.18 -7.62 -18.69
CA TYR A 291 1.02 -6.19 -18.37
C TYR A 291 -0.24 -5.60 -19.01
N ALA A 292 -0.61 -6.06 -20.20
CA ALA A 292 -1.85 -5.62 -20.85
C ALA A 292 -3.10 -5.97 -20.03
N THR A 293 -3.13 -7.08 -19.28
CA THR A 293 -4.25 -7.43 -18.40
C THR A 293 -4.43 -6.45 -17.24
N TYR A 294 -3.36 -5.77 -16.83
CA TYR A 294 -3.39 -4.76 -15.77
C TYR A 294 -3.69 -3.34 -16.28
N THR A 295 -3.86 -3.15 -17.60
CA THR A 295 -4.12 -1.81 -18.16
C THR A 295 -5.31 -1.10 -17.52
N PRO A 296 -6.47 -1.73 -17.27
CA PRO A 296 -7.58 -1.07 -16.58
C PRO A 296 -7.19 -0.60 -15.18
N LEU A 297 -6.54 -1.46 -14.39
CA LEU A 297 -6.04 -1.11 -13.05
C LEU A 297 -5.08 0.08 -13.10
N LEU A 298 -4.14 0.10 -14.05
CA LEU A 298 -3.16 1.19 -14.20
C LEU A 298 -3.82 2.51 -14.59
N ILE A 299 -4.84 2.48 -15.46
CA ILE A 299 -5.60 3.66 -15.84
C ILE A 299 -6.37 4.21 -14.64
N ASP A 300 -7.09 3.37 -13.92
CA ASP A 300 -7.86 3.77 -12.73
C ASP A 300 -6.94 4.33 -11.64
N ALA A 301 -5.82 3.67 -11.39
CA ALA A 301 -4.80 4.11 -10.45
C ALA A 301 -4.17 5.46 -10.86
N ALA A 302 -3.88 5.65 -12.15
CA ALA A 302 -3.35 6.91 -12.68
C ALA A 302 -4.36 8.06 -12.54
N ILE A 303 -5.64 7.79 -12.82
CA ILE A 303 -6.72 8.76 -12.62
C ILE A 303 -6.88 9.10 -11.15
N LEU A 304 -6.80 8.11 -10.25
CA LEU A 304 -6.88 8.32 -8.81
C LEU A 304 -5.71 9.17 -8.31
N THR A 305 -4.48 8.84 -8.71
CA THR A 305 -3.25 9.60 -8.41
C THR A 305 -3.39 11.06 -8.82
N LEU A 306 -3.90 11.32 -10.04
CA LEU A 306 -4.14 12.68 -10.52
C LEU A 306 -5.24 13.39 -9.73
N LYS A 307 -6.37 12.73 -9.46
CA LYS A 307 -7.49 13.31 -8.70
C LYS A 307 -7.04 13.74 -7.30
N VAL A 308 -6.36 12.86 -6.57
CA VAL A 308 -5.86 13.16 -5.22
C VAL A 308 -4.84 14.31 -5.27
N SER A 309 -3.94 14.29 -6.24
CA SER A 309 -2.92 15.34 -6.40
C SER A 309 -3.52 16.69 -6.74
N ILE A 310 -4.46 16.76 -7.68
CA ILE A 310 -5.10 18.01 -8.08
C ILE A 310 -5.93 18.60 -6.94
N LEU A 311 -6.74 17.77 -6.28
CA LEU A 311 -7.57 18.23 -5.17
C LEU A 311 -6.74 18.59 -3.94
N GLY A 312 -5.70 17.82 -3.64
CA GLY A 312 -4.73 18.14 -2.59
C GLY A 312 -4.05 19.49 -2.84
N MET A 313 -3.59 19.74 -4.09
CA MET A 313 -2.99 21.03 -4.44
C MET A 313 -3.99 22.19 -4.41
N ALA A 314 -5.20 21.98 -4.87
CA ALA A 314 -6.26 23.00 -4.78
C ALA A 314 -6.53 23.39 -3.31
N LEU A 315 -6.59 22.41 -2.41
CA LEU A 315 -6.69 22.65 -0.97
C LEU A 315 -5.46 23.37 -0.42
N ALA A 316 -4.26 22.93 -0.83
CA ALA A 316 -2.98 23.53 -0.42
C ALA A 316 -2.90 25.01 -0.79
N ILE A 317 -3.33 25.38 -2.00
CA ILE A 317 -3.35 26.78 -2.47
C ILE A 317 -4.28 27.61 -1.59
N VAL A 318 -5.51 27.17 -1.35
CA VAL A 318 -6.51 27.94 -0.58
C VAL A 318 -6.08 28.10 0.89
N VAL A 319 -5.72 27.01 1.53
CA VAL A 319 -5.32 26.99 2.95
C VAL A 319 -3.97 27.69 3.13
N GLY A 320 -3.00 27.42 2.27
CA GLY A 320 -1.69 28.04 2.30
C GLY A 320 -1.75 29.55 2.11
N PHE A 321 -2.55 30.03 1.16
CA PHE A 321 -2.79 31.47 0.98
C PHE A 321 -3.41 32.11 2.23
N THR A 322 -4.39 31.46 2.82
CA THR A 322 -5.05 31.94 4.06
C THR A 322 -4.04 32.10 5.20
N PHE A 323 -3.20 31.07 5.44
CA PHE A 323 -2.18 31.12 6.49
C PHE A 323 -1.05 32.13 6.16
N ALA A 324 -0.69 32.30 4.90
CA ALA A 324 0.26 33.35 4.49
C ALA A 324 -0.28 34.75 4.84
N VAL A 325 -1.55 35.02 4.52
CA VAL A 325 -2.21 36.28 4.87
C VAL A 325 -2.27 36.50 6.38
N PHE A 326 -2.64 35.47 7.14
CA PHE A 326 -2.66 35.55 8.61
C PHE A 326 -1.26 35.84 9.17
N ARG A 327 -0.23 35.22 8.62
CA ARG A 327 1.14 35.40 9.10
C ARG A 327 1.71 36.78 8.76
N VAL A 328 1.37 37.35 7.61
CA VAL A 328 1.90 38.65 7.17
C VAL A 328 1.07 39.83 7.70
N TYR A 329 -0.25 39.74 7.62
CA TYR A 329 -1.19 40.83 7.88
C TYR A 329 -2.11 40.62 9.08
N GLY A 330 -2.18 39.39 9.62
CA GLY A 330 -3.09 39.06 10.72
C GLY A 330 -2.68 39.71 12.05
N PRO A 331 -3.68 39.90 12.96
CA PRO A 331 -3.41 40.26 14.34
C PRO A 331 -2.60 39.14 15.03
N TRP A 332 -1.98 39.47 16.17
CA TRP A 332 -1.07 38.56 16.88
C TRP A 332 -1.60 37.12 17.08
N PRO A 333 -2.86 36.87 17.48
CA PRO A 333 -3.34 35.51 17.66
C PRO A 333 -3.39 34.70 16.36
N LEU A 334 -3.83 35.31 15.26
CA LEU A 334 -3.87 34.65 13.94
C LEU A 334 -2.47 34.41 13.38
N ARG A 335 -1.54 35.32 13.61
CA ARG A 335 -0.14 35.16 13.24
C ARG A 335 0.50 34.00 14.00
N MET A 336 0.24 33.91 15.31
CA MET A 336 0.74 32.82 16.13
C MET A 336 0.18 31.47 15.67
N LEU A 337 -1.14 31.38 15.42
CA LEU A 337 -1.79 30.17 14.90
C LEU A 337 -1.17 29.72 13.56
N ALA A 338 -1.00 30.66 12.63
CA ALA A 338 -0.39 30.36 11.33
C ALA A 338 1.05 29.88 11.48
N THR A 339 1.84 30.51 12.34
CA THR A 339 3.22 30.10 12.60
C THR A 339 3.27 28.70 13.18
N LEU A 340 2.46 28.42 14.21
CA LEU A 340 2.41 27.11 14.86
C LEU A 340 2.02 26.00 13.88
N TYR A 341 0.98 26.24 13.06
CA TYR A 341 0.56 25.30 12.01
C TYR A 341 1.71 25.00 11.03
N ILE A 342 2.33 26.02 10.47
CA ILE A 342 3.41 25.88 9.48
C ILE A 342 4.59 25.10 10.09
N GLU A 343 5.00 25.43 11.31
CA GLU A 343 6.14 24.76 11.96
C GLU A 343 5.86 23.31 12.31
N ILE A 344 4.67 22.99 12.83
CA ILE A 344 4.29 21.61 13.14
C ILE A 344 4.23 20.78 11.86
N ILE A 345 3.51 21.27 10.85
CA ILE A 345 3.29 20.51 9.62
C ILE A 345 4.59 20.29 8.84
N ARG A 346 5.44 21.32 8.73
CA ARG A 346 6.74 21.19 8.05
C ARG A 346 7.79 20.45 8.89
N GLY A 347 7.60 20.39 10.21
CA GLY A 347 8.49 19.67 11.13
C GLY A 347 8.15 18.18 11.30
N THR A 348 7.07 17.70 10.71
CA THR A 348 6.62 16.30 10.82
C THR A 348 6.51 15.62 9.45
N PRO A 349 6.83 14.30 9.34
CA PRO A 349 6.74 13.59 8.07
C PRO A 349 5.31 13.51 7.53
N LEU A 350 5.13 13.70 6.23
CA LEU A 350 3.83 13.59 5.56
C LEU A 350 3.16 12.22 5.81
N LEU A 351 3.92 11.13 5.77
CA LEU A 351 3.39 9.79 6.04
C LEU A 351 2.73 9.71 7.43
N ILE A 352 3.39 10.25 8.46
CA ILE A 352 2.84 10.24 9.83
C ILE A 352 1.54 11.07 9.89
N GLN A 353 1.48 12.18 9.18
CA GLN A 353 0.26 13.01 9.11
C GLN A 353 -0.90 12.25 8.44
N LEU A 354 -0.63 11.54 7.34
CA LEU A 354 -1.61 10.68 6.67
C LEU A 354 -2.13 9.57 7.61
N LEU A 355 -1.22 8.90 8.33
CA LEU A 355 -1.59 7.84 9.29
C LEU A 355 -2.43 8.39 10.46
N ILE A 356 -2.08 9.57 10.99
CA ILE A 356 -2.87 10.24 12.04
C ILE A 356 -4.27 10.61 11.51
N ILE A 357 -4.37 11.17 10.31
CA ILE A 357 -5.64 11.55 9.70
C ILE A 357 -6.52 10.32 9.46
N TYR A 358 -5.96 9.25 8.94
CA TYR A 358 -6.75 8.08 8.56
C TYR A 358 -6.99 7.11 9.72
N TYR A 359 -5.95 6.78 10.49
CA TYR A 359 -6.04 5.82 11.60
C TYR A 359 -6.20 6.46 12.97
N GLY A 360 -5.73 7.69 13.17
CA GLY A 360 -5.77 8.39 14.47
C GLY A 360 -7.09 9.11 14.75
N LEU A 361 -7.61 9.90 13.79
CA LEU A 361 -8.87 10.67 13.98
C LEU A 361 -10.09 9.82 14.36
N PRO A 362 -10.25 8.59 13.89
CA PRO A 362 -11.33 7.73 14.36
C PRO A 362 -11.38 7.47 15.86
N ASN A 363 -10.26 7.55 16.56
CA ASN A 363 -10.22 7.39 18.02
C ASN A 363 -10.97 8.52 18.76
N ILE A 364 -11.14 9.66 18.11
CA ILE A 364 -11.93 10.80 18.62
C ILE A 364 -13.27 10.95 17.90
N GLY A 365 -13.71 9.90 17.17
CA GLY A 365 -15.02 9.82 16.51
C GLY A 365 -15.09 10.38 15.09
N ILE A 366 -14.00 10.89 14.52
CA ILE A 366 -13.95 11.43 13.15
C ILE A 366 -13.50 10.34 12.19
N LYS A 367 -14.42 9.80 11.40
CA LYS A 367 -14.15 8.77 10.39
C LYS A 367 -14.16 9.40 9.00
N LEU A 368 -13.04 9.32 8.30
CA LEU A 368 -12.88 9.85 6.95
C LEU A 368 -12.80 8.70 5.95
N ASP A 369 -13.39 8.91 4.80
CA ASP A 369 -13.16 8.07 3.63
C ASP A 369 -11.68 8.14 3.22
N PRO A 370 -11.06 7.04 2.74
CA PRO A 370 -9.64 7.01 2.34
C PRO A 370 -9.26 8.11 1.37
N PHE A 371 -10.12 8.38 0.37
CA PHE A 371 -9.87 9.41 -0.62
C PHE A 371 -9.85 10.82 0.01
N ILE A 372 -10.79 11.10 0.90
CA ILE A 372 -10.84 12.38 1.63
C ILE A 372 -9.62 12.50 2.55
N ALA A 373 -9.25 11.42 3.25
CA ALA A 373 -8.07 11.41 4.12
C ALA A 373 -6.77 11.68 3.32
N GLY A 374 -6.63 11.09 2.14
CA GLY A 374 -5.50 11.32 1.23
C GLY A 374 -5.43 12.77 0.75
N VAL A 375 -6.57 13.34 0.29
CA VAL A 375 -6.66 14.74 -0.15
C VAL A 375 -6.35 15.71 0.99
N LEU A 376 -6.89 15.46 2.20
CA LEU A 376 -6.63 16.30 3.38
C LEU A 376 -5.16 16.20 3.82
N GLY A 377 -4.61 14.99 3.89
CA GLY A 377 -3.22 14.79 4.31
C GLY A 377 -2.22 15.50 3.38
N LEU A 378 -2.33 15.26 2.07
CA LEU A 378 -1.50 15.95 1.08
C LEU A 378 -1.77 17.45 1.06
N GLY A 379 -3.03 17.85 1.02
CA GLY A 379 -3.41 19.26 0.91
C GLY A 379 -3.00 20.09 2.12
N LEU A 380 -3.19 19.60 3.34
CA LEU A 380 -2.75 20.29 4.56
C LEU A 380 -1.24 20.29 4.69
N ASN A 381 -0.54 19.22 4.33
CA ASN A 381 0.91 19.21 4.32
C ASN A 381 1.46 20.27 3.38
N TYR A 382 1.05 20.25 2.11
CA TYR A 382 1.53 21.21 1.11
C TYR A 382 1.05 22.63 1.37
N ALA A 383 -0.08 22.85 2.06
CA ALA A 383 -0.53 24.18 2.46
C ALA A 383 0.50 24.91 3.35
N ALA A 384 1.25 24.17 4.16
CA ALA A 384 2.30 24.78 4.98
C ALA A 384 3.51 25.24 4.15
N TYR A 385 3.85 24.50 3.07
CA TYR A 385 4.88 24.91 2.11
C TYR A 385 4.41 26.09 1.27
N GLU A 386 3.17 26.04 0.76
CA GLU A 386 2.56 27.11 -0.01
C GLU A 386 2.45 28.41 0.81
N ALA A 387 2.12 28.31 2.12
CA ALA A 387 2.07 29.50 2.98
C ALA A 387 3.43 30.22 3.05
N GLU A 388 4.54 29.48 3.08
CA GLU A 388 5.88 30.07 3.04
C GLU A 388 6.24 30.62 1.65
N ASN A 389 5.86 29.92 0.57
CA ASN A 389 6.04 30.41 -0.79
C ASN A 389 5.32 31.77 -0.98
N TYR A 390 4.05 31.84 -0.56
CA TYR A 390 3.27 33.09 -0.66
C TYR A 390 3.84 34.20 0.24
N ARG A 391 4.24 33.88 1.47
CA ARG A 391 4.89 34.82 2.36
C ARG A 391 6.19 35.34 1.73
N GLY A 392 7.02 34.45 1.19
CA GLY A 392 8.27 34.82 0.50
C GLY A 392 8.01 35.73 -0.69
N GLY A 393 7.04 35.39 -1.54
CA GLY A 393 6.64 36.21 -2.69
C GLY A 393 6.14 37.61 -2.32
N LEU A 394 5.29 37.69 -1.28
CA LEU A 394 4.79 38.99 -0.79
C LEU A 394 5.91 39.87 -0.22
N MET A 395 6.85 39.26 0.53
CA MET A 395 7.98 39.99 1.14
C MET A 395 9.06 40.37 0.14
N ALA A 396 9.15 39.71 -0.99
CA ALA A 396 10.11 40.00 -2.04
C ALA A 396 9.75 41.27 -2.86
N ILE A 397 8.50 41.75 -2.75
CA ILE A 397 8.09 43.00 -3.42
C ILE A 397 8.70 44.19 -2.70
N PRO A 398 9.47 45.04 -3.44
CA PRO A 398 10.08 46.24 -2.84
C PRO A 398 9.04 47.17 -2.20
N LYS A 399 9.30 47.65 -0.98
CA LYS A 399 8.41 48.54 -0.24
C LYS A 399 7.99 49.77 -1.05
N GLY A 400 8.90 50.28 -1.91
CA GLY A 400 8.62 51.40 -2.81
C GLY A 400 7.45 51.21 -3.77
N GLN A 401 7.07 49.94 -4.07
CA GLN A 401 5.87 49.65 -4.90
C GLN A 401 4.58 50.04 -4.15
N MET A 402 4.50 49.74 -2.87
CA MET A 402 3.36 50.16 -2.03
C MET A 402 3.39 51.66 -1.74
N GLU A 403 4.58 52.24 -1.51
CA GLU A 403 4.75 53.67 -1.29
C GLU A 403 4.35 54.47 -2.52
N GLY A 404 4.78 54.04 -3.72
CA GLY A 404 4.38 54.65 -4.98
C GLY A 404 2.88 54.57 -5.23
N ALA A 405 2.26 53.40 -4.94
CA ALA A 405 0.80 53.23 -5.04
C ALA A 405 0.05 54.21 -4.13
N ARG A 406 0.54 54.40 -2.89
CA ARG A 406 -0.05 55.34 -1.93
C ARG A 406 0.17 56.83 -2.37
N ALA A 407 1.33 57.15 -2.95
CA ALA A 407 1.60 58.46 -3.48
C ALA A 407 0.66 58.84 -4.66
N LEU A 408 0.16 57.84 -5.38
CA LEU A 408 -0.87 58.00 -6.41
C LEU A 408 -2.31 58.01 -5.86
N GLY A 409 -2.49 58.08 -4.55
CA GLY A 409 -3.81 58.17 -3.90
C GLY A 409 -4.53 56.84 -3.67
N LEU A 410 -3.89 55.70 -3.93
CA LEU A 410 -4.48 54.41 -3.65
C LEU A 410 -4.53 54.12 -2.13
N THR A 411 -5.63 53.59 -1.64
CA THR A 411 -5.70 53.05 -0.29
C THR A 411 -4.76 51.86 -0.15
N HIS A 412 -4.43 51.46 1.08
CA HIS A 412 -3.56 50.30 1.32
C HIS A 412 -4.11 49.01 0.68
N THR A 413 -5.40 48.79 0.79
CA THR A 413 -6.08 47.62 0.17
C THR A 413 -6.04 47.68 -1.36
N GLN A 414 -6.23 48.87 -1.96
CA GLN A 414 -6.12 49.04 -3.41
C GLN A 414 -4.68 48.82 -3.90
N GLY A 415 -3.69 49.34 -3.16
CA GLY A 415 -2.26 49.10 -3.44
C GLY A 415 -1.90 47.64 -3.36
N LEU A 416 -2.38 46.91 -2.34
CA LEU A 416 -2.25 45.45 -2.25
C LEU A 416 -2.87 44.75 -3.46
N ARG A 417 -4.14 45.03 -3.76
CA ARG A 417 -4.89 44.30 -4.79
C ARG A 417 -4.37 44.56 -6.21
N HIS A 418 -4.00 45.80 -6.54
CA HIS A 418 -3.68 46.20 -7.91
C HIS A 418 -2.18 46.26 -8.20
N VAL A 419 -1.32 46.37 -7.17
CA VAL A 419 0.11 46.53 -7.37
C VAL A 419 0.91 45.37 -6.78
N VAL A 420 0.74 45.05 -5.50
CA VAL A 420 1.59 44.05 -4.79
C VAL A 420 1.19 42.64 -5.15
N ILE A 421 -0.12 42.25 -5.03
CA ILE A 421 -0.56 40.89 -5.25
C ILE A 421 -0.28 40.40 -6.67
N PRO A 422 -0.52 41.18 -7.76
CA PRO A 422 -0.21 40.70 -9.11
C PRO A 422 1.28 40.45 -9.33
N GLN A 423 2.14 41.24 -8.71
CA GLN A 423 3.59 41.04 -8.77
C GLN A 423 4.01 39.82 -7.95
N ALA A 424 3.54 39.69 -6.71
CA ALA A 424 3.80 38.54 -5.84
C ALA A 424 3.33 37.23 -6.50
N PHE A 425 2.17 37.24 -7.15
CA PHE A 425 1.63 36.04 -7.85
C PHE A 425 2.59 35.54 -8.94
N ARG A 426 3.17 36.46 -9.73
CA ARG A 426 4.17 36.09 -10.76
C ARG A 426 5.43 35.46 -10.16
N MET A 427 5.84 35.87 -8.96
CA MET A 427 7.00 35.31 -8.27
C MET A 427 6.74 33.97 -7.62
N VAL A 428 5.50 33.71 -7.21
CA VAL A 428 5.10 32.51 -6.49
C VAL A 428 4.70 31.37 -7.44
N LEU A 429 4.18 31.69 -8.63
CA LEU A 429 3.67 30.67 -9.54
C LEU A 429 4.70 29.57 -9.93
N PRO A 430 5.99 29.88 -10.20
CA PRO A 430 6.98 28.84 -10.44
C PRO A 430 7.21 27.88 -9.26
N PRO A 431 7.46 28.33 -8.02
CA PRO A 431 7.54 27.42 -6.88
C PRO A 431 6.27 26.56 -6.68
N VAL A 432 5.06 27.16 -6.77
CA VAL A 432 3.79 26.42 -6.68
C VAL A 432 3.70 25.29 -7.71
N THR A 433 4.14 25.55 -8.95
CA THR A 433 4.13 24.52 -10.00
C THR A 433 5.14 23.41 -9.71
N ASN A 434 6.29 23.73 -9.13
CA ASN A 434 7.28 22.75 -8.69
C ASN A 434 6.76 21.92 -7.51
N ASP A 435 6.07 22.56 -6.56
CA ASP A 435 5.45 21.87 -5.42
C ASP A 435 4.34 20.91 -5.88
N PHE A 436 3.58 21.25 -6.93
CA PHE A 436 2.64 20.31 -7.52
C PHE A 436 3.31 19.05 -8.09
N ILE A 437 4.49 19.20 -8.74
CA ILE A 437 5.26 18.06 -9.24
C ILE A 437 5.76 17.17 -8.08
N SER A 438 6.14 17.79 -6.96
CA SER A 438 6.54 17.07 -5.76
C SER A 438 5.34 16.35 -5.12
N LEU A 439 4.21 17.04 -4.96
CA LEU A 439 2.97 16.49 -4.44
C LEU A 439 2.48 15.29 -5.29
N LEU A 440 2.61 15.36 -6.62
CA LEU A 440 2.25 14.25 -7.52
C LEU A 440 3.10 13.00 -7.24
N LYS A 441 4.35 13.14 -6.83
CA LYS A 441 5.20 12.01 -6.43
C LYS A 441 4.87 11.54 -5.02
N ASP A 442 4.67 12.48 -4.10
CA ASP A 442 4.34 12.20 -2.70
C ASP A 442 2.94 11.60 -2.55
N SER A 443 2.07 11.74 -3.57
CA SER A 443 0.80 11.03 -3.59
C SER A 443 0.96 9.51 -3.56
N SER A 444 2.15 8.97 -3.88
CA SER A 444 2.49 7.55 -3.68
C SER A 444 2.30 7.06 -2.24
N LEU A 445 2.36 7.97 -1.27
CA LEU A 445 2.15 7.64 0.15
C LEU A 445 0.68 7.38 0.50
N VAL A 446 -0.27 7.75 -0.37
CA VAL A 446 -1.69 7.46 -0.09
C VAL A 446 -2.03 5.97 -0.21
N SER A 447 -1.16 5.17 -0.81
CA SER A 447 -1.25 3.71 -0.78
C SER A 447 -1.28 3.17 0.65
N MET A 448 -0.60 3.83 1.59
CA MET A 448 -0.59 3.47 3.02
C MET A 448 -1.91 3.75 3.76
N VAL A 449 -2.86 4.41 3.10
CA VAL A 449 -4.21 4.65 3.63
C VAL A 449 -5.27 3.99 2.75
N THR A 450 -4.95 2.80 2.25
CA THR A 450 -5.83 1.88 1.50
C THR A 450 -6.28 2.33 0.11
N LEU A 451 -5.69 3.40 -0.43
CA LEU A 451 -5.96 3.83 -1.79
C LEU A 451 -5.09 3.05 -2.79
N VAL A 452 -5.72 2.48 -3.80
CA VAL A 452 -4.99 1.82 -4.89
C VAL A 452 -4.60 2.87 -5.95
N ASP A 453 -3.62 3.70 -5.59
CA ASP A 453 -2.94 4.61 -6.52
C ASP A 453 -1.94 3.84 -7.41
N LEU A 454 -1.11 4.55 -8.17
CA LEU A 454 -0.09 3.89 -9.01
C LEU A 454 0.91 3.04 -8.22
N THR A 455 1.19 3.38 -6.95
CA THR A 455 2.06 2.59 -6.08
C THR A 455 1.34 1.33 -5.59
N GLY A 456 0.07 1.43 -5.21
CA GLY A 456 -0.77 0.27 -4.90
C GLY A 456 -0.92 -0.66 -6.12
N ALA A 457 -1.11 -0.10 -7.32
CA ALA A 457 -1.15 -0.88 -8.56
C ALA A 457 0.20 -1.58 -8.83
N TYR A 458 1.34 -0.91 -8.58
CA TYR A 458 2.66 -1.54 -8.65
C TYR A 458 2.76 -2.75 -7.72
N ASN A 459 2.40 -2.60 -6.44
CA ASN A 459 2.47 -3.68 -5.47
C ASN A 459 1.64 -4.88 -5.92
N ARG A 460 0.39 -4.64 -6.35
CA ARG A 460 -0.50 -5.68 -6.87
C ARG A 460 0.04 -6.40 -8.10
N MET A 461 0.59 -5.64 -9.06
CA MET A 461 1.20 -6.24 -10.26
C MET A 461 2.47 -7.02 -9.93
N ALA A 462 3.35 -6.45 -9.12
CA ALA A 462 4.64 -7.04 -8.78
C ALA A 462 4.47 -8.37 -8.05
N THR A 463 3.51 -8.45 -7.12
CA THR A 463 3.19 -9.67 -6.38
C THR A 463 2.47 -10.70 -7.25
N GLY A 464 1.48 -10.29 -8.05
CA GLY A 464 0.72 -11.19 -8.92
C GLY A 464 1.54 -11.76 -10.09
N THR A 465 2.55 -11.02 -10.58
CA THR A 465 3.39 -11.43 -11.71
C THR A 465 4.78 -11.94 -11.32
N PHE A 466 5.20 -11.76 -10.06
CA PHE A 466 6.58 -11.99 -9.56
C PHE A 466 7.65 -11.17 -10.30
N ASP A 467 7.26 -10.12 -11.02
CA ASP A 467 8.15 -9.25 -11.78
C ASP A 467 8.24 -7.85 -11.18
N TYR A 468 8.98 -7.72 -10.09
CA TYR A 468 9.16 -6.44 -9.37
C TYR A 468 9.92 -5.40 -10.19
N PHE A 469 10.90 -5.84 -10.98
CA PHE A 469 11.72 -4.93 -11.78
C PHE A 469 10.95 -4.39 -12.99
N GLY A 470 10.33 -5.26 -13.78
CA GLY A 470 9.62 -4.87 -14.99
C GLY A 470 8.38 -4.02 -14.68
N THR A 471 7.60 -4.43 -13.69
CA THR A 471 6.44 -3.65 -13.22
C THR A 471 6.85 -2.31 -12.62
N GLY A 472 7.97 -2.27 -11.88
CA GLY A 472 8.52 -1.02 -11.34
C GLY A 472 8.92 -0.03 -12.44
N LEU A 473 9.59 -0.50 -13.49
CA LEU A 473 9.92 0.34 -14.64
C LEU A 473 8.68 0.85 -15.36
N LEU A 474 7.66 0.00 -15.53
CA LEU A 474 6.40 0.39 -16.18
C LEU A 474 5.69 1.49 -15.39
N VAL A 475 5.52 1.31 -14.08
CA VAL A 475 4.84 2.30 -13.23
C VAL A 475 5.66 3.60 -13.14
N ALA A 476 6.99 3.51 -13.02
CA ALA A 476 7.86 4.68 -13.07
C ALA A 476 7.72 5.45 -14.40
N ALA A 477 7.59 4.75 -15.53
CA ALA A 477 7.33 5.38 -16.83
C ALA A 477 5.95 6.07 -16.86
N ILE A 478 4.92 5.48 -16.25
CA ILE A 478 3.59 6.10 -16.14
C ILE A 478 3.66 7.38 -15.29
N TYR A 479 4.32 7.35 -14.11
CA TYR A 479 4.54 8.55 -13.29
C TYR A 479 5.27 9.64 -14.08
N LEU A 480 6.30 9.26 -14.85
CA LEU A 480 7.02 10.20 -15.71
C LEU A 480 6.10 10.81 -16.77
N LEU A 481 5.31 9.99 -17.47
CA LEU A 481 4.38 10.46 -18.51
C LEU A 481 3.34 11.42 -17.97
N ILE A 482 2.76 11.13 -16.81
CA ILE A 482 1.78 11.98 -16.13
C ILE A 482 2.43 13.29 -15.64
N GLY A 483 3.67 13.22 -15.15
CA GLY A 483 4.41 14.37 -14.64
C GLY A 483 4.93 15.33 -15.72
N LEU A 484 5.25 14.82 -16.92
CA LEU A 484 5.84 15.61 -18.01
C LEU A 484 5.06 16.88 -18.40
N PRO A 485 3.72 16.88 -18.53
CA PRO A 485 2.95 18.10 -18.80
C PRO A 485 3.18 19.18 -17.74
N PHE A 486 3.22 18.80 -16.46
CA PHE A 486 3.42 19.74 -15.35
C PHE A 486 4.86 20.25 -15.27
N VAL A 487 5.85 19.41 -15.58
CA VAL A 487 7.26 19.83 -15.73
C VAL A 487 7.41 20.83 -16.88
N ARG A 488 6.68 20.64 -17.99
CA ARG A 488 6.68 21.62 -19.09
C ARG A 488 6.00 22.91 -18.67
N LEU A 489 4.90 22.83 -17.94
CA LEU A 489 4.20 23.99 -17.40
C LEU A 489 5.10 24.76 -16.43
N ALA A 490 5.79 24.10 -15.50
CA ALA A 490 6.73 24.74 -14.58
C ALA A 490 7.83 25.50 -15.32
N ARG A 491 8.47 24.87 -16.32
CA ARG A 491 9.48 25.54 -17.16
C ARG A 491 8.92 26.71 -17.96
N TYR A 492 7.68 26.61 -18.42
CA TYR A 492 7.01 27.72 -19.10
C TYR A 492 6.77 28.90 -18.16
N THR A 493 6.22 28.63 -16.96
CA THR A 493 5.99 29.68 -15.95
C THR A 493 7.32 30.35 -15.51
N GLU A 494 8.35 29.56 -15.28
CA GLU A 494 9.69 30.10 -14.98
C GLU A 494 10.22 31.05 -16.07
N ARG A 495 10.11 30.64 -17.35
CA ARG A 495 10.62 31.44 -18.48
C ARG A 495 9.82 32.70 -18.74
N THR A 496 8.47 32.62 -18.60
CA THR A 496 7.58 33.74 -18.95
C THR A 496 7.37 34.70 -17.80
N LEU A 497 7.49 34.23 -16.55
CA LEU A 497 7.26 35.03 -15.35
C LEU A 497 8.56 35.40 -14.62
N ALA A 498 9.71 34.84 -15.05
CA ALA A 498 11.00 35.29 -14.53
C ALA A 498 11.10 36.82 -14.71
N VAL A 499 10.93 37.53 -13.60
CA VAL A 499 11.21 38.97 -13.56
C VAL A 499 12.66 39.12 -13.98
N ASP A 500 12.88 39.86 -15.05
CA ASP A 500 14.18 40.08 -15.70
C ASP A 500 15.20 40.53 -14.65
N GLN A 501 15.85 39.58 -13.98
CA GLN A 501 17.03 39.86 -13.16
C GLN A 501 18.24 40.05 -14.09
N ARG A 502 18.11 40.86 -15.14
CA ARG A 502 19.24 41.44 -15.78
C ARG A 502 19.87 42.37 -14.76
N ARG A 503 20.75 41.83 -13.93
CA ARG A 503 21.81 42.64 -13.35
C ARG A 503 22.43 43.39 -14.52
N PRO A 504 22.53 44.73 -14.46
CA PRO A 504 23.35 45.42 -15.42
C PRO A 504 24.71 44.70 -15.38
N THR A 505 25.10 44.15 -16.52
CA THR A 505 26.46 43.63 -16.67
C THR A 505 27.38 44.77 -16.33
N GLN A 506 27.89 44.83 -15.10
CA GLN A 506 29.09 45.61 -14.82
C GLN A 506 30.13 45.04 -15.78
N LYS A 507 30.44 45.84 -16.82
CA LYS A 507 31.60 45.58 -17.64
C LYS A 507 32.76 45.37 -16.67
N PRO A 508 33.57 44.29 -16.81
CA PRO A 508 34.75 44.12 -15.98
C PRO A 508 35.57 45.41 -16.12
N GLY A 509 35.62 46.19 -15.05
CA GLY A 509 36.51 47.36 -15.00
C GLY A 509 37.90 46.82 -15.26
N ALA A 510 38.55 47.40 -16.26
CA ALA A 510 39.93 47.09 -16.57
C ALA A 510 40.75 47.27 -15.29
N PHE A 511 41.24 46.14 -14.74
CA PHE A 511 42.20 46.14 -13.66
C PHE A 511 43.45 46.82 -14.19
N HIS A 512 43.67 48.10 -13.81
CA HIS A 512 44.90 48.78 -14.00
C HIS A 512 45.90 48.22 -12.99
N PHE A 513 46.84 47.38 -13.45
CA PHE A 513 48.03 47.04 -12.68
C PHE A 513 48.95 48.25 -12.66
N PRO A 514 49.38 48.77 -11.51
CA PRO A 514 50.40 49.78 -11.45
C PRO A 514 51.74 49.20 -11.94
N ALA A 515 52.35 49.85 -12.92
CA ALA A 515 53.63 49.46 -13.45
C ALA A 515 54.68 49.48 -12.33
N ILE A 516 55.33 48.36 -12.05
CA ILE A 516 56.46 48.24 -11.13
C ILE A 516 57.66 48.92 -11.83
N GLY A 517 58.05 50.10 -11.33
CA GLY A 517 59.19 50.86 -11.81
C GLY A 517 60.47 50.06 -11.65
N LYS A 518 61.21 49.92 -12.76
CA LYS A 518 62.61 49.48 -12.75
C LYS A 518 63.44 50.57 -12.00
N LYS A 519 64.04 50.21 -10.86
CA LYS A 519 65.22 50.89 -10.34
C LYS A 519 66.43 50.30 -10.99
N ALA A 520 67.15 51.22 -11.68
CA ALA A 520 68.48 50.96 -12.16
C ALA A 520 69.53 51.22 -11.06
N SER A 521 70.61 50.50 -11.17
CA SER A 521 71.97 50.53 -10.64
C SER A 521 72.29 49.43 -9.65
#